data_dd77c89e6a271720a647e58349782288
#
_entry.id   dd77c89e6a271720a647e58349782288
#
_cell.length_a   1.000
_cell.length_b   1.000
_cell.length_c   1.000
_cell.angle_alpha   90.00
_cell.angle_beta   90.00
_cell.angle_gamma   90.00
#
_symmetry.space_group_name_H-M   'P 1'
#
loop_
_entity.id
_entity.type
_entity.pdbx_description
1 polymer ?
#
loop_
_entity_poly.entity_id
_entity_poly.type
_entity_poly.pdbx_seq_one_letter_code
_entity_poly.pdbx_strand_id
1 'polypeptide(L)'
;MPTYLKSPKDAEGVRREVVDTVARMLSEIERGGEQAVRRYSRELDDWDPSSFLLSRDEIAAAAEAVPEKTRGHIDAALGNVQDFARAQRGTMTDLEVEPVRGVKLGHRHVPIDRVGAYVPGGRYKMLASAFMTVGVAKVAGVPDVVACTPPERGRGMTPLMVYSIDRAGADSILSLGGVQALATLAYGLFGIEPVSMLVGAGNAYVAEAKRQLYGEVGIDLLAGPTEVLVIADEGADPELIAVDLLSQAEHGPTSPCVLLSTSEETARATIEAVEGLLEDDWPTADVAGAAWRDYGTVIVASDHDEALALANELASEHVEVQVEEEHIDWYLDNLVNYGSLFLGEQATVSYGDKGIGTNHVLPTGRAARYTGGLWVGRFLKTLTHQRLTPEGAARVGPSVVAVAEAEAMLGHARSVSERLARNDAKARR
;
A
#
# COMPACT_ATOMS: atom_id res chain seq x y z
N MET A 1 4.46 9.58 -32.68
CA MET A 1 4.38 10.43 -31.46
C MET A 1 2.93 10.48 -31.04
N PRO A 2 2.64 10.26 -29.78
CA PRO A 2 1.27 10.21 -29.28
C PRO A 2 0.56 11.55 -29.47
N THR A 3 -0.74 11.49 -29.68
CA THR A 3 -1.60 12.66 -29.80
C THR A 3 -2.42 12.83 -28.53
N TYR A 4 -2.30 14.00 -27.89
CA TYR A 4 -3.09 14.33 -26.71
C TYR A 4 -4.40 15.01 -27.13
N LEU A 5 -5.54 14.35 -26.90
CA LEU A 5 -6.88 14.94 -27.10
C LEU A 5 -7.28 15.74 -25.86
N LYS A 6 -6.77 15.38 -24.67
CA LYS A 6 -6.96 16.07 -23.41
C LYS A 6 -5.70 15.97 -22.57
N SER A 7 -5.33 17.05 -21.87
CA SER A 7 -4.16 17.12 -20.99
C SER A 7 -4.52 17.63 -19.60
N PRO A 8 -3.81 17.16 -18.53
CA PRO A 8 -4.07 17.61 -17.17
C PRO A 8 -3.56 19.03 -16.94
N LYS A 9 -4.03 19.68 -15.87
CA LYS A 9 -3.46 20.93 -15.36
C LYS A 9 -2.17 20.68 -14.61
N ASP A 10 -1.27 21.67 -14.62
CA ASP A 10 -0.05 21.64 -13.80
C ASP A 10 -0.36 21.71 -12.31
N ALA A 11 0.19 20.77 -11.54
CA ALA A 11 -0.08 20.59 -10.11
C ALA A 11 1.07 21.15 -9.22
N GLU A 12 1.49 22.41 -9.38
CA GLU A 12 2.50 23.04 -8.52
C GLU A 12 1.86 23.92 -7.41
N GLY A 13 2.24 23.70 -6.15
CA GLY A 13 1.95 24.60 -5.03
C GLY A 13 1.47 23.97 -3.71
N VAL A 14 0.66 22.94 -3.73
CA VAL A 14 0.05 22.35 -2.52
C VAL A 14 1.03 21.54 -1.66
N ARG A 15 2.10 21.02 -2.27
CA ARG A 15 3.02 20.07 -1.62
C ARG A 15 3.81 20.65 -0.45
N ARG A 16 4.24 21.92 -0.52
CA ARG A 16 5.09 22.53 0.49
C ARG A 16 4.34 22.85 1.80
N GLU A 17 3.12 23.34 1.69
CA GLU A 17 2.27 23.62 2.85
C GLU A 17 1.95 22.33 3.64
N VAL A 18 1.67 21.22 2.94
CA VAL A 18 1.43 19.91 3.55
C VAL A 18 2.67 19.45 4.32
N VAL A 19 3.86 19.53 3.70
CA VAL A 19 5.14 19.16 4.34
C VAL A 19 5.38 19.94 5.63
N ASP A 20 5.25 21.26 5.59
CA ASP A 20 5.50 22.13 6.73
C ASP A 20 4.47 21.91 7.86
N THR A 21 3.21 21.70 7.49
CA THR A 21 2.14 21.42 8.45
C THR A 21 2.36 20.09 9.16
N VAL A 22 2.69 19.04 8.43
CA VAL A 22 2.95 17.71 9.01
C VAL A 22 4.19 17.74 9.92
N ALA A 23 5.28 18.39 9.49
CA ALA A 23 6.49 18.52 10.29
C ALA A 23 6.23 19.22 11.64
N ARG A 24 5.44 20.30 11.60
CA ARG A 24 5.02 21.01 12.81
C ARG A 24 4.16 20.12 13.72
N MET A 25 3.16 19.43 13.16
CA MET A 25 2.28 18.56 13.93
C MET A 25 3.06 17.42 14.60
N LEU A 26 3.92 16.72 13.87
CA LEU A 26 4.74 15.62 14.41
C LEU A 26 5.65 16.12 15.54
N SER A 27 6.35 17.26 15.34
CA SER A 27 7.21 17.85 16.37
C SER A 27 6.45 18.30 17.62
N GLU A 28 5.24 18.83 17.47
CA GLU A 28 4.40 19.21 18.60
C GLU A 28 3.86 17.99 19.36
N ILE A 29 3.52 16.90 18.65
CA ILE A 29 3.05 15.66 19.28
C ILE A 29 4.20 14.93 19.98
N GLU A 30 5.38 14.88 19.39
CA GLU A 30 6.57 14.30 20.01
C GLU A 30 6.89 14.96 21.36
N ARG A 31 6.80 16.31 21.45
CA ARG A 31 7.06 17.06 22.67
C ARG A 31 5.89 17.09 23.66
N GLY A 32 4.66 17.19 23.15
CA GLY A 32 3.45 17.37 23.95
C GLY A 32 2.68 16.10 24.27
N GLY A 33 3.07 14.98 23.67
CA GLY A 33 2.46 13.67 23.89
C GLY A 33 0.95 13.66 23.69
N GLU A 34 0.25 12.94 24.55
CA GLU A 34 -1.20 12.74 24.49
C GLU A 34 -1.99 14.07 24.50
N GLN A 35 -1.50 15.10 25.19
CA GLN A 35 -2.18 16.39 25.22
C GLN A 35 -2.20 17.08 23.85
N ALA A 36 -1.11 16.98 23.09
CA ALA A 36 -1.05 17.52 21.75
C ALA A 36 -1.96 16.74 20.80
N VAL A 37 -2.00 15.42 20.90
CA VAL A 37 -2.92 14.56 20.12
C VAL A 37 -4.38 14.94 20.41
N ARG A 38 -4.77 15.07 21.69
CA ARG A 38 -6.12 15.49 22.09
C ARG A 38 -6.50 16.86 21.55
N ARG A 39 -5.55 17.81 21.55
CA ARG A 39 -5.78 19.14 20.96
C ARG A 39 -6.09 19.01 19.46
N TYR A 40 -5.25 18.33 18.69
CA TYR A 40 -5.47 18.14 17.26
C TYR A 40 -6.75 17.37 16.94
N SER A 41 -7.09 16.37 17.72
CA SER A 41 -8.35 15.62 17.54
C SER A 41 -9.58 16.51 17.78
N ARG A 42 -9.55 17.41 18.78
CA ARG A 42 -10.62 18.40 18.98
C ARG A 42 -10.72 19.39 17.82
N GLU A 43 -9.57 19.93 17.39
CA GLU A 43 -9.52 20.98 16.37
C GLU A 43 -9.92 20.47 14.98
N LEU A 44 -9.48 19.26 14.60
CA LEU A 44 -9.66 18.73 13.27
C LEU A 44 -10.91 17.84 13.12
N ASP A 45 -11.21 17.04 14.16
CA ASP A 45 -12.24 16.01 14.10
C ASP A 45 -13.45 16.29 15.03
N ASP A 46 -13.38 17.38 15.84
CA ASP A 46 -14.37 17.68 16.89
C ASP A 46 -14.57 16.48 17.83
N TRP A 47 -13.46 15.79 18.19
CA TRP A 47 -13.49 14.51 18.89
C TRP A 47 -12.49 14.49 20.05
N ASP A 48 -12.99 14.27 21.29
CA ASP A 48 -12.17 14.14 22.50
C ASP A 48 -12.84 13.17 23.49
N PRO A 49 -12.86 11.86 23.21
CA PRO A 49 -13.47 10.88 24.09
C PRO A 49 -12.62 10.67 25.36
N SER A 50 -13.19 10.03 26.36
CA SER A 50 -12.45 9.61 27.56
C SER A 50 -11.29 8.67 27.21
N SER A 51 -11.49 7.79 26.23
CA SER A 51 -10.49 6.91 25.64
C SER A 51 -10.62 6.91 24.11
N PHE A 52 -9.50 7.05 23.39
CA PHE A 52 -9.47 6.81 21.94
C PHE A 52 -9.46 5.31 21.61
N LEU A 53 -9.01 4.47 22.56
CA LEU A 53 -9.01 3.02 22.42
C LEU A 53 -10.41 2.49 22.71
N LEU A 54 -10.97 1.74 21.76
CA LEU A 54 -12.28 1.11 21.92
C LEU A 54 -12.20 -0.06 22.92
N SER A 55 -13.19 -0.12 23.81
CA SER A 55 -13.40 -1.26 24.69
C SER A 55 -14.00 -2.46 23.93
N ARG A 56 -13.86 -3.65 24.49
CA ARG A 56 -14.49 -4.86 23.93
C ARG A 56 -16.02 -4.76 23.86
N ASP A 57 -16.64 -4.06 24.81
CA ASP A 57 -18.09 -3.85 24.82
C ASP A 57 -18.54 -2.92 23.67
N GLU A 58 -17.79 -1.85 23.40
CA GLU A 58 -18.05 -0.97 22.24
C GLU A 58 -17.90 -1.70 20.91
N ILE A 59 -16.88 -2.56 20.79
CA ILE A 59 -16.66 -3.38 19.59
C ILE A 59 -17.82 -4.37 19.40
N ALA A 60 -18.24 -5.06 20.47
CA ALA A 60 -19.36 -5.99 20.43
C ALA A 60 -20.68 -5.29 20.06
N ALA A 61 -20.96 -4.14 20.67
CA ALA A 61 -22.14 -3.34 20.34
C ALA A 61 -22.16 -2.88 18.89
N ALA A 62 -21.00 -2.48 18.35
CA ALA A 62 -20.87 -2.12 16.94
C ALA A 62 -21.15 -3.33 16.02
N ALA A 63 -20.64 -4.51 16.35
CA ALA A 63 -20.90 -5.74 15.59
C ALA A 63 -22.39 -6.11 15.56
N GLU A 64 -23.10 -5.95 16.68
CA GLU A 64 -24.55 -6.19 16.75
C GLU A 64 -25.36 -5.19 15.91
N ALA A 65 -24.89 -3.94 15.80
CA ALA A 65 -25.57 -2.90 15.03
C ALA A 65 -25.46 -3.07 13.52
N VAL A 66 -24.53 -3.90 13.00
CA VAL A 66 -24.39 -4.17 11.57
C VAL A 66 -25.39 -5.23 11.11
N PRO A 67 -26.21 -4.97 10.09
CA PRO A 67 -27.16 -5.96 9.57
C PRO A 67 -26.47 -7.28 9.15
N GLU A 68 -27.08 -8.41 9.43
CA GLU A 68 -26.53 -9.76 9.16
C GLU A 68 -26.13 -9.95 7.67
N LYS A 69 -26.96 -9.50 6.74
CA LYS A 69 -26.66 -9.55 5.32
C LYS A 69 -25.38 -8.78 4.97
N THR A 70 -25.22 -7.59 5.54
CA THR A 70 -24.02 -6.76 5.33
C THR A 70 -22.79 -7.41 5.94
N ARG A 71 -22.91 -7.99 7.14
CA ARG A 71 -21.82 -8.79 7.74
C ARG A 71 -21.38 -9.93 6.83
N GLY A 72 -22.34 -10.68 6.26
CA GLY A 72 -22.04 -11.76 5.33
C GLY A 72 -21.24 -11.30 4.11
N HIS A 73 -21.53 -10.14 3.53
CA HIS A 73 -20.75 -9.60 2.41
C HIS A 73 -19.35 -9.12 2.84
N ILE A 74 -19.23 -8.48 3.98
CA ILE A 74 -17.93 -8.07 4.55
C ILE A 74 -17.05 -9.31 4.81
N ASP A 75 -17.61 -10.34 5.46
CA ASP A 75 -16.89 -11.56 5.78
C ASP A 75 -16.44 -12.32 4.53
N ALA A 76 -17.27 -12.35 3.48
CA ALA A 76 -16.92 -12.97 2.21
C ALA A 76 -15.77 -12.23 1.51
N ALA A 77 -15.84 -10.90 1.42
CA ALA A 77 -14.78 -10.07 0.84
C ALA A 77 -13.45 -10.20 1.61
N LEU A 78 -13.50 -10.15 2.95
CA LEU A 78 -12.35 -10.40 3.79
C LEU A 78 -11.75 -11.79 3.56
N GLY A 79 -12.61 -12.83 3.45
CA GLY A 79 -12.20 -14.20 3.17
C GLY A 79 -11.38 -14.29 1.88
N ASN A 80 -11.86 -13.70 0.78
CA ASN A 80 -11.17 -13.68 -0.50
C ASN A 80 -9.76 -13.05 -0.39
N VAL A 81 -9.66 -11.90 0.29
CA VAL A 81 -8.37 -11.20 0.48
C VAL A 81 -7.41 -12.04 1.30
N GLN A 82 -7.90 -12.66 2.38
CA GLN A 82 -7.07 -13.52 3.22
C GLN A 82 -6.65 -14.80 2.49
N ASP A 83 -7.50 -15.39 1.65
CA ASP A 83 -7.18 -16.59 0.89
C ASP A 83 -6.11 -16.31 -0.15
N PHE A 84 -6.20 -15.19 -0.86
CA PHE A 84 -5.16 -14.77 -1.79
C PHE A 84 -3.83 -14.48 -1.06
N ALA A 85 -3.88 -13.79 0.08
CA ALA A 85 -2.70 -13.54 0.90
C ALA A 85 -2.07 -14.85 1.43
N ARG A 86 -2.88 -15.87 1.81
CA ARG A 86 -2.39 -17.21 2.19
C ARG A 86 -1.70 -17.92 1.01
N ALA A 87 -2.28 -17.83 -0.20
CA ALA A 87 -1.68 -18.36 -1.40
C ALA A 87 -0.32 -17.70 -1.68
N GLN A 88 -0.23 -16.36 -1.63
CA GLN A 88 1.03 -15.63 -1.75
C GLN A 88 2.04 -16.05 -0.66
N ARG A 89 1.61 -16.16 0.61
CA ARG A 89 2.47 -16.58 1.71
C ARG A 89 3.03 -18.00 1.49
N GLY A 90 2.24 -18.87 0.88
CA GLY A 90 2.64 -20.24 0.54
C GLY A 90 3.78 -20.33 -0.50
N THR A 91 4.02 -19.28 -1.27
CA THR A 91 5.14 -19.22 -2.23
C THR A 91 6.48 -18.83 -1.57
N MET A 92 6.44 -18.36 -0.32
CA MET A 92 7.62 -17.88 0.41
C MET A 92 8.13 -18.99 1.34
N THR A 93 9.26 -19.57 0.98
CA THR A 93 9.90 -20.66 1.75
C THR A 93 11.20 -20.20 2.38
N ASP A 94 11.51 -20.75 3.55
CA ASP A 94 12.82 -20.59 4.14
C ASP A 94 13.88 -21.30 3.27
N LEU A 95 15.09 -20.76 3.22
CA LEU A 95 16.20 -21.30 2.44
C LEU A 95 17.34 -21.73 3.37
N GLU A 96 17.92 -22.92 3.15
CA GLU A 96 19.25 -23.30 3.65
C GLU A 96 20.02 -23.97 2.50
N VAL A 97 21.23 -23.48 2.22
CA VAL A 97 22.14 -24.02 1.20
C VAL A 97 23.56 -24.18 1.77
N GLU A 98 24.34 -25.08 1.20
CA GLU A 98 25.74 -25.30 1.54
C GLU A 98 26.61 -25.08 0.28
N PRO A 99 26.90 -23.81 -0.11
CA PRO A 99 27.65 -23.50 -1.33
C PRO A 99 29.10 -23.92 -1.28
N VAL A 100 29.68 -23.99 -0.08
CA VAL A 100 31.00 -24.54 0.19
C VAL A 100 30.86 -25.52 1.33
N ARG A 101 31.47 -26.69 1.22
CA ARG A 101 31.41 -27.72 2.26
C ARG A 101 31.80 -27.17 3.63
N GLY A 102 30.89 -27.30 4.60
CA GLY A 102 31.03 -26.76 5.95
C GLY A 102 30.60 -25.31 6.11
N VAL A 103 30.01 -24.65 5.06
CA VAL A 103 29.47 -23.32 5.10
C VAL A 103 28.00 -23.37 4.77
N LYS A 104 27.14 -23.26 5.76
CA LYS A 104 25.68 -23.17 5.59
C LYS A 104 25.22 -21.72 5.61
N LEU A 105 24.47 -21.33 4.58
CA LEU A 105 23.84 -20.02 4.45
C LEU A 105 22.32 -20.21 4.34
N GLY A 106 21.57 -19.33 4.96
CA GLY A 106 20.12 -19.42 4.84
C GLY A 106 19.42 -18.10 5.11
N HIS A 107 18.11 -18.11 4.87
CA HIS A 107 17.23 -17.05 5.34
C HIS A 107 15.91 -17.61 5.88
N ARG A 108 15.25 -16.80 6.70
CA ARG A 108 13.90 -17.08 7.22
C ARG A 108 13.02 -15.86 7.04
N HIS A 109 11.74 -16.10 6.82
CA HIS A 109 10.71 -15.09 6.76
C HIS A 109 10.06 -14.94 8.15
N VAL A 110 10.37 -13.85 8.84
CA VAL A 110 9.92 -13.60 10.22
C VAL A 110 8.94 -12.41 10.21
N PRO A 111 7.73 -12.56 10.76
CA PRO A 111 6.78 -11.46 10.85
C PRO A 111 7.34 -10.24 11.57
N ILE A 112 6.87 -9.05 11.20
CA ILE A 112 7.04 -7.82 11.97
C ILE A 112 6.29 -7.98 13.29
N ASP A 113 6.85 -7.48 14.38
CA ASP A 113 6.31 -7.71 15.72
C ASP A 113 5.00 -6.92 15.96
N ARG A 114 4.95 -5.67 15.50
CA ARG A 114 3.78 -4.80 15.70
C ARG A 114 3.57 -3.89 14.49
N VAL A 115 2.32 -3.83 14.01
CA VAL A 115 1.92 -3.03 12.86
C VAL A 115 0.82 -2.06 13.25
N GLY A 116 0.97 -0.80 12.84
CA GLY A 116 -0.05 0.22 12.89
C GLY A 116 -0.77 0.33 11.54
N ALA A 117 -2.05 -0.03 11.50
CA ALA A 117 -2.86 0.00 10.29
C ALA A 117 -3.76 1.24 10.26
N TYR A 118 -3.52 2.14 9.32
CA TYR A 118 -4.39 3.28 9.06
C TYR A 118 -5.49 2.88 8.08
N VAL A 119 -6.74 2.92 8.52
CA VAL A 119 -7.93 2.63 7.71
C VAL A 119 -8.62 3.95 7.37
N PRO A 120 -8.67 4.39 6.11
CA PRO A 120 -9.29 5.65 5.73
C PRO A 120 -10.80 5.66 6.02
N GLY A 121 -11.30 6.77 6.55
CA GLY A 121 -12.71 6.89 6.92
C GLY A 121 -13.29 8.30 6.73
N GLY A 122 -12.66 9.13 5.90
CA GLY A 122 -13.05 10.51 5.65
C GLY A 122 -14.34 10.65 4.83
N ARG A 123 -14.23 11.01 3.55
CA ARG A 123 -15.37 11.15 2.63
C ARG A 123 -16.14 9.83 2.50
N TYR A 124 -15.44 8.73 2.28
CA TYR A 124 -15.98 7.37 2.19
C TYR A 124 -15.50 6.49 3.32
N LYS A 125 -16.35 5.54 3.73
CA LYS A 125 -15.99 4.50 4.71
C LYS A 125 -15.29 3.37 3.97
N MET A 126 -13.95 3.37 3.99
CA MET A 126 -13.13 2.41 3.24
C MET A 126 -13.03 1.07 3.99
N LEU A 127 -14.15 0.35 4.10
CA LEU A 127 -14.24 -0.92 4.87
C LEU A 127 -13.18 -1.93 4.41
N ALA A 128 -13.00 -2.06 3.09
CA ALA A 128 -12.06 -3.00 2.50
C ALA A 128 -10.60 -2.69 2.88
N SER A 129 -10.25 -1.44 3.21
CA SER A 129 -8.89 -1.11 3.66
C SER A 129 -8.50 -1.83 4.95
N ALA A 130 -9.48 -2.24 5.79
CA ALA A 130 -9.21 -3.11 6.94
C ALA A 130 -8.79 -4.52 6.50
N PHE A 131 -9.39 -5.06 5.42
CA PHE A 131 -9.04 -6.38 4.88
C PHE A 131 -7.62 -6.37 4.34
N MET A 132 -7.27 -5.29 3.60
CA MET A 132 -6.00 -5.11 2.91
C MET A 132 -4.83 -4.87 3.86
N THR A 133 -5.06 -4.19 4.97
CA THR A 133 -4.04 -3.86 5.97
C THR A 133 -4.02 -4.86 7.12
N VAL A 134 -5.07 -4.88 7.95
CA VAL A 134 -5.17 -5.75 9.12
C VAL A 134 -5.26 -7.22 8.72
N GLY A 135 -6.17 -7.57 7.80
CA GLY A 135 -6.40 -8.95 7.37
C GLY A 135 -5.16 -9.61 6.81
N VAL A 136 -4.41 -8.90 5.94
CA VAL A 136 -3.17 -9.40 5.33
C VAL A 136 -2.03 -9.47 6.37
N ALA A 137 -1.93 -8.49 7.30
CA ALA A 137 -0.96 -8.55 8.40
C ALA A 137 -1.16 -9.79 9.28
N LYS A 138 -2.41 -10.13 9.61
CA LYS A 138 -2.72 -11.32 10.40
C LYS A 138 -2.40 -12.61 9.65
N VAL A 139 -2.62 -12.69 8.33
CA VAL A 139 -2.18 -13.82 7.49
C VAL A 139 -0.66 -13.96 7.47
N ALA A 140 0.07 -12.85 7.47
CA ALA A 140 1.54 -12.87 7.58
C ALA A 140 2.04 -13.40 8.93
N GLY A 141 1.17 -13.45 9.95
CA GLY A 141 1.51 -13.88 11.31
C GLY A 141 1.98 -12.73 12.22
N VAL A 142 1.64 -11.48 11.91
CA VAL A 142 1.92 -10.33 12.79
C VAL A 142 1.17 -10.53 14.12
N PRO A 143 1.88 -10.60 15.25
CA PRO A 143 1.25 -10.91 16.54
C PRO A 143 0.36 -9.77 17.05
N ASP A 144 0.75 -8.52 16.81
CA ASP A 144 0.03 -7.34 17.31
C ASP A 144 -0.24 -6.33 16.18
N VAL A 145 -1.53 -6.10 15.88
CA VAL A 145 -2.00 -5.16 14.86
C VAL A 145 -2.92 -4.14 15.52
N VAL A 146 -2.45 -2.90 15.58
CA VAL A 146 -3.22 -1.76 16.07
C VAL A 146 -3.81 -1.00 14.89
N ALA A 147 -5.12 -0.99 14.75
CA ALA A 147 -5.79 -0.25 13.70
C ALA A 147 -6.28 1.11 14.18
N CYS A 148 -6.21 2.11 13.32
CA CYS A 148 -6.83 3.42 13.56
C CYS A 148 -7.64 3.88 12.37
N THR A 149 -8.70 4.64 12.62
CA THR A 149 -9.51 5.28 11.60
C THR A 149 -10.11 6.58 12.15
N PRO A 150 -10.27 7.62 11.31
CA PRO A 150 -10.87 8.87 11.76
C PRO A 150 -12.30 8.63 12.26
N PRO A 151 -12.71 9.32 13.33
CA PRO A 151 -14.11 9.35 13.77
C PRO A 151 -14.99 10.07 12.74
N GLU A 152 -16.28 9.84 12.79
CA GLU A 152 -17.24 10.81 12.26
C GLU A 152 -17.22 12.03 13.18
N ARG A 153 -17.23 13.22 12.59
CA ARG A 153 -17.09 14.47 13.36
C ARG A 153 -18.06 14.51 14.53
N GLY A 154 -17.52 14.56 15.75
CA GLY A 154 -18.26 14.60 17.00
C GLY A 154 -19.03 13.32 17.39
N ARG A 155 -18.85 12.17 16.69
CA ARG A 155 -19.67 10.96 16.92
C ARG A 155 -18.89 9.65 17.10
N GLY A 156 -17.60 9.65 16.91
CA GLY A 156 -16.80 8.42 16.94
C GLY A 156 -16.87 7.61 15.64
N MET A 157 -16.52 6.33 15.73
CA MET A 157 -16.46 5.45 14.56
C MET A 157 -17.85 4.87 14.22
N THR A 158 -18.09 4.63 12.92
CA THR A 158 -19.31 3.92 12.50
C THR A 158 -19.23 2.44 12.86
N PRO A 159 -20.37 1.79 13.18
CA PRO A 159 -20.41 0.34 13.43
C PRO A 159 -19.80 -0.50 12.32
N LEU A 160 -20.01 -0.11 11.06
CA LEU A 160 -19.44 -0.80 9.88
C LEU A 160 -17.91 -0.80 9.89
N MET A 161 -17.28 0.34 10.23
CA MET A 161 -15.81 0.43 10.31
C MET A 161 -15.27 -0.41 11.46
N VAL A 162 -15.88 -0.30 12.63
CA VAL A 162 -15.47 -1.10 13.80
C VAL A 162 -15.58 -2.59 13.50
N TYR A 163 -16.72 -3.03 12.95
CA TYR A 163 -16.94 -4.42 12.56
C TYR A 163 -15.88 -4.91 11.56
N SER A 164 -15.63 -4.14 10.50
CA SER A 164 -14.66 -4.53 9.46
C SER A 164 -13.24 -4.67 10.01
N ILE A 165 -12.82 -3.76 10.89
CA ILE A 165 -11.49 -3.77 11.50
C ILE A 165 -11.36 -4.94 12.50
N ASP A 166 -12.35 -5.16 13.34
CA ASP A 166 -12.37 -6.28 14.30
C ASP A 166 -12.38 -7.64 13.58
N ARG A 167 -13.23 -7.79 12.56
CA ARG A 167 -13.30 -9.02 11.75
C ARG A 167 -12.01 -9.32 10.99
N ALA A 168 -11.29 -8.28 10.55
CA ALA A 168 -9.96 -8.43 9.96
C ALA A 168 -8.91 -8.92 10.97
N GLY A 169 -9.18 -8.81 12.27
CA GLY A 169 -8.36 -9.36 13.34
C GLY A 169 -7.46 -8.35 14.05
N ALA A 170 -7.82 -7.05 14.08
CA ALA A 170 -7.09 -6.06 14.87
C ALA A 170 -7.10 -6.40 16.36
N ASP A 171 -5.95 -6.31 17.02
CA ASP A 171 -5.80 -6.55 18.44
C ASP A 171 -6.27 -5.33 19.26
N SER A 172 -6.12 -4.14 18.69
CA SER A 172 -6.59 -2.87 19.26
C SER A 172 -7.13 -1.95 18.17
N ILE A 173 -8.16 -1.16 18.52
CA ILE A 173 -8.80 -0.22 17.59
C ILE A 173 -8.82 1.17 18.21
N LEU A 174 -8.27 2.16 17.49
CA LEU A 174 -8.23 3.56 17.87
C LEU A 174 -9.20 4.39 17.05
N SER A 175 -10.09 5.12 17.71
CA SER A 175 -10.94 6.14 17.09
C SER A 175 -10.17 7.46 16.93
N LEU A 176 -9.20 7.46 16.02
CA LEU A 176 -8.30 8.58 15.78
C LEU A 176 -7.85 8.58 14.32
N GLY A 177 -7.82 9.74 13.67
CA GLY A 177 -7.45 9.89 12.26
C GLY A 177 -6.24 10.81 12.02
N GLY A 178 -5.87 11.00 10.77
CA GLY A 178 -4.87 11.97 10.33
C GLY A 178 -3.45 11.76 10.85
N VAL A 179 -2.68 12.83 10.84
CA VAL A 179 -1.27 12.85 11.31
C VAL A 179 -1.16 12.45 12.76
N GLN A 180 -2.10 12.89 13.61
CA GLN A 180 -2.10 12.60 15.05
C GLN A 180 -2.31 11.11 15.34
N ALA A 181 -3.02 10.38 14.49
CA ALA A 181 -3.16 8.92 14.61
C ALA A 181 -1.83 8.21 14.31
N LEU A 182 -1.16 8.58 13.20
CA LEU A 182 0.13 7.99 12.84
C LEU A 182 1.21 8.30 13.87
N ALA A 183 1.23 9.53 14.40
CA ALA A 183 2.14 9.91 15.48
C ALA A 183 1.85 9.11 16.76
N THR A 184 0.57 8.89 17.11
CA THR A 184 0.16 8.05 18.24
C THR A 184 0.71 6.63 18.11
N LEU A 185 0.60 6.02 16.93
CA LEU A 185 1.12 4.68 16.67
C LEU A 185 2.65 4.63 16.69
N ALA A 186 3.32 5.62 16.09
CA ALA A 186 4.77 5.66 16.01
C ALA A 186 5.43 5.93 17.37
N TYR A 187 4.86 6.82 18.18
CA TYR A 187 5.45 7.21 19.46
C TYR A 187 4.91 6.42 20.67
N GLY A 188 3.91 5.58 20.47
CA GLY A 188 3.37 4.74 21.55
C GLY A 188 2.60 5.53 22.59
N LEU A 189 1.50 6.20 22.22
CA LEU A 189 0.67 6.99 23.12
C LEU A 189 -0.64 6.27 23.48
N PHE A 190 -1.33 6.73 24.51
CA PHE A 190 -2.60 6.16 25.02
C PHE A 190 -2.52 4.67 25.41
N GLY A 191 -1.38 4.26 25.99
CA GLY A 191 -1.17 2.89 26.44
C GLY A 191 -0.87 1.88 25.33
N ILE A 192 -0.61 2.35 24.13
CA ILE A 192 -0.15 1.53 23.01
C ILE A 192 1.38 1.56 23.01
N GLU A 193 2.02 0.43 22.79
CA GLU A 193 3.44 0.38 22.54
C GLU A 193 3.76 0.87 21.11
N PRO A 194 4.90 1.52 20.86
CA PRO A 194 5.30 1.96 19.52
C PRO A 194 5.24 0.83 18.50
N VAL A 195 4.70 1.12 17.32
CA VAL A 195 4.66 0.14 16.22
C VAL A 195 5.98 0.11 15.47
N SER A 196 6.30 -1.05 14.89
CA SER A 196 7.50 -1.21 14.05
C SER A 196 7.25 -0.78 12.59
N MET A 197 5.99 -0.75 12.15
CA MET A 197 5.62 -0.40 10.78
C MET A 197 4.24 0.24 10.72
N LEU A 198 4.09 1.26 9.90
CA LEU A 198 2.82 1.90 9.54
C LEU A 198 2.39 1.46 8.14
N VAL A 199 1.13 1.04 8.01
CA VAL A 199 0.54 0.61 6.74
C VAL A 199 -0.80 1.28 6.47
N GLY A 200 -1.19 1.36 5.22
CA GLY A 200 -2.46 1.90 4.77
C GLY A 200 -2.31 3.21 3.98
N ALA A 201 -3.24 3.41 3.05
CA ALA A 201 -3.37 4.62 2.25
C ALA A 201 -4.11 5.72 3.02
N GLY A 202 -3.99 6.96 2.56
CA GLY A 202 -4.71 8.09 3.12
C GLY A 202 -4.54 9.35 2.28
N ASN A 203 -5.02 10.48 2.78
CA ASN A 203 -4.83 11.75 2.09
C ASN A 203 -3.35 12.21 2.10
N ALA A 204 -3.07 13.34 1.44
CA ALA A 204 -1.72 13.89 1.33
C ALA A 204 -1.02 14.10 2.68
N TYR A 205 -1.76 14.45 3.74
CA TYR A 205 -1.19 14.63 5.09
C TYR A 205 -0.79 13.29 5.73
N VAL A 206 -1.58 12.24 5.51
CA VAL A 206 -1.27 10.87 5.98
C VAL A 206 -0.06 10.31 5.23
N ALA A 207 0.00 10.47 3.91
CA ALA A 207 1.14 10.07 3.11
C ALA A 207 2.42 10.79 3.52
N GLU A 208 2.33 12.11 3.75
CA GLU A 208 3.46 12.93 4.19
C GLU A 208 3.90 12.58 5.62
N ALA A 209 2.97 12.27 6.53
CA ALA A 209 3.32 11.82 7.88
C ALA A 209 4.08 10.49 7.85
N LYS A 210 3.66 9.53 7.03
CA LYS A 210 4.41 8.28 6.80
C LYS A 210 5.81 8.57 6.27
N ARG A 211 5.95 9.47 5.31
CA ARG A 211 7.24 9.87 4.74
C ARG A 211 8.18 10.44 5.78
N GLN A 212 7.69 11.31 6.67
CA GLN A 212 8.50 11.94 7.71
C GLN A 212 8.84 10.98 8.87
N LEU A 213 7.97 10.03 9.18
CA LEU A 213 8.19 9.00 10.21
C LEU A 213 9.05 7.83 9.69
N TYR A 214 9.24 7.70 8.37
CA TYR A 214 10.07 6.64 7.80
C TYR A 214 11.52 6.76 8.26
N GLY A 215 12.04 5.64 8.78
CA GLY A 215 13.35 5.57 9.42
C GLY A 215 13.25 5.38 10.93
N GLU A 216 12.28 6.00 11.59
CA GLU A 216 11.89 5.70 12.96
C GLU A 216 10.99 4.45 12.99
N VAL A 217 9.99 4.43 12.11
CA VAL A 217 9.15 3.25 11.85
C VAL A 217 9.23 2.87 10.37
N GLY A 218 9.01 1.59 10.05
CA GLY A 218 8.83 1.15 8.66
C GLY A 218 7.53 1.68 8.06
N ILE A 219 7.44 1.71 6.73
CA ILE A 219 6.19 1.97 6.02
C ILE A 219 5.99 0.94 4.91
N ASP A 220 4.72 0.74 4.51
CA ASP A 220 4.39 -0.07 3.33
C ASP A 220 4.86 0.60 2.04
N LEU A 221 4.31 1.78 1.75
CA LEU A 221 4.61 2.61 0.58
C LEU A 221 4.10 4.04 0.79
N LEU A 222 4.40 4.92 -0.15
CA LEU A 222 3.83 6.25 -0.22
C LEU A 222 2.72 6.25 -1.29
N ALA A 223 1.48 6.45 -0.85
CA ALA A 223 0.31 6.59 -1.71
C ALA A 223 -0.22 8.03 -1.60
N GLY A 224 -0.29 8.72 -2.73
CA GLY A 224 -0.96 10.01 -2.90
C GLY A 224 -2.42 9.85 -3.35
N PRO A 225 -2.98 10.83 -4.08
CA PRO A 225 -4.28 10.66 -4.72
C PRO A 225 -4.27 9.43 -5.63
N THR A 226 -5.35 8.65 -5.57
CA THR A 226 -5.49 7.47 -6.42
C THR A 226 -5.58 7.84 -7.90
N GLU A 227 -5.09 6.98 -8.77
CA GLU A 227 -5.00 7.20 -10.21
C GLU A 227 -5.36 5.93 -10.98
N VAL A 228 -5.95 6.09 -12.16
CA VAL A 228 -6.27 5.01 -13.09
C VAL A 228 -5.75 5.30 -14.48
N LEU A 229 -5.24 4.28 -15.14
CA LEU A 229 -4.93 4.21 -16.56
C LEU A 229 -5.76 3.12 -17.21
N VAL A 230 -6.56 3.48 -18.22
CA VAL A 230 -7.24 2.50 -19.09
C VAL A 230 -6.50 2.45 -20.43
N ILE A 231 -6.07 1.28 -20.83
CA ILE A 231 -5.52 1.00 -22.17
C ILE A 231 -6.64 0.39 -23.02
N ALA A 232 -6.93 0.96 -24.17
CA ALA A 232 -8.06 0.55 -25.01
C ALA A 232 -7.70 0.54 -26.50
N ASP A 233 -8.35 -0.32 -27.27
CA ASP A 233 -8.31 -0.33 -28.74
C ASP A 233 -9.69 -0.14 -29.35
N GLU A 234 -9.88 -0.46 -30.62
CA GLU A 234 -11.15 -0.38 -31.32
C GLU A 234 -12.21 -1.37 -30.85
N GLY A 235 -11.79 -2.46 -30.17
CA GLY A 235 -12.69 -3.49 -29.62
C GLY A 235 -13.31 -3.11 -28.28
N ALA A 236 -12.80 -2.07 -27.64
CA ALA A 236 -13.25 -1.65 -26.30
C ALA A 236 -14.58 -0.88 -26.32
N ASP A 237 -15.39 -1.01 -25.26
CA ASP A 237 -16.64 -0.27 -25.09
C ASP A 237 -16.40 1.11 -24.45
N PRO A 238 -16.62 2.24 -25.16
CA PRO A 238 -16.37 3.57 -24.63
C PRO A 238 -17.24 3.94 -23.42
N GLU A 239 -18.44 3.37 -23.29
CA GLU A 239 -19.34 3.64 -22.17
C GLU A 239 -18.81 2.97 -20.89
N LEU A 240 -18.31 1.72 -20.97
CA LEU A 240 -17.68 1.04 -19.85
C LEU A 240 -16.39 1.74 -19.43
N ILE A 241 -15.54 2.15 -20.36
CA ILE A 241 -14.34 2.93 -20.07
C ILE A 241 -14.69 4.23 -19.33
N ALA A 242 -15.73 4.94 -19.78
CA ALA A 242 -16.18 6.17 -19.13
C ALA A 242 -16.66 5.94 -17.69
N VAL A 243 -17.38 4.85 -17.44
CA VAL A 243 -17.82 4.45 -16.10
C VAL A 243 -16.60 4.14 -15.20
N ASP A 244 -15.60 3.40 -15.70
CA ASP A 244 -14.41 3.04 -14.94
C ASP A 244 -13.55 4.28 -14.60
N LEU A 245 -13.35 5.20 -15.56
CA LEU A 245 -12.66 6.47 -15.32
C LEU A 245 -13.37 7.33 -14.27
N LEU A 246 -14.70 7.46 -14.34
CA LEU A 246 -15.47 8.24 -13.38
C LEU A 246 -15.59 7.58 -12.01
N SER A 247 -15.66 6.24 -11.95
CA SER A 247 -15.67 5.49 -10.69
C SER A 247 -14.39 5.72 -9.89
N GLN A 248 -13.26 5.89 -10.56
CA GLN A 248 -11.99 6.20 -9.91
C GLN A 248 -11.86 7.71 -9.60
N ALA A 249 -12.38 8.57 -10.47
CA ALA A 249 -12.42 10.02 -10.27
C ALA A 249 -13.19 10.43 -9.01
N GLU A 250 -14.16 9.65 -8.54
CA GLU A 250 -14.97 9.95 -7.35
C GLU A 250 -14.16 9.94 -6.04
N HIS A 251 -12.99 9.30 -6.00
CA HIS A 251 -12.15 9.26 -4.80
C HIS A 251 -11.68 10.66 -4.36
N GLY A 252 -11.51 11.59 -5.30
CA GLY A 252 -11.14 12.96 -4.96
C GLY A 252 -10.98 13.87 -6.18
N PRO A 253 -11.12 15.19 -6.01
CA PRO A 253 -11.07 16.15 -7.12
C PRO A 253 -9.68 16.28 -7.76
N THR A 254 -8.67 15.59 -7.22
CA THR A 254 -7.29 15.56 -7.72
C THR A 254 -6.86 14.17 -8.20
N SER A 255 -7.79 13.24 -8.40
CA SER A 255 -7.51 11.87 -8.87
C SER A 255 -7.27 11.87 -10.38
N PRO A 256 -6.05 11.52 -10.86
CA PRO A 256 -5.79 11.42 -12.29
C PRO A 256 -6.54 10.24 -12.91
N CYS A 257 -7.17 10.50 -14.06
CA CYS A 257 -7.85 9.50 -14.87
C CYS A 257 -7.32 9.57 -16.30
N VAL A 258 -6.66 8.51 -16.76
CA VAL A 258 -5.96 8.49 -18.05
C VAL A 258 -6.59 7.43 -18.94
N LEU A 259 -6.99 7.83 -20.15
CA LEU A 259 -7.25 6.92 -21.26
C LEU A 259 -6.06 6.94 -22.21
N LEU A 260 -5.55 5.78 -22.54
CA LEU A 260 -4.52 5.56 -23.55
C LEU A 260 -5.09 4.59 -24.59
N SER A 261 -5.46 5.11 -25.74
CA SER A 261 -6.11 4.31 -26.79
C SER A 261 -5.26 4.23 -28.07
N THR A 262 -5.29 3.09 -28.74
CA THR A 262 -4.77 2.93 -30.09
C THR A 262 -5.78 3.34 -31.17
N SER A 263 -7.06 3.59 -30.78
CA SER A 263 -8.15 4.05 -31.63
C SER A 263 -8.58 5.48 -31.29
N GLU A 264 -8.43 6.41 -32.21
CA GLU A 264 -8.91 7.79 -32.04
C GLU A 264 -10.45 7.84 -31.93
N GLU A 265 -11.16 6.94 -32.61
CA GLU A 265 -12.62 6.83 -32.57
C GLU A 265 -13.06 6.44 -31.16
N THR A 266 -12.51 5.39 -30.59
CA THR A 266 -12.79 4.95 -29.19
C THR A 266 -12.44 6.05 -28.20
N ALA A 267 -11.29 6.73 -28.36
CA ALA A 267 -10.89 7.81 -27.48
C ALA A 267 -11.89 8.99 -27.48
N ARG A 268 -12.38 9.40 -28.65
CA ARG A 268 -13.39 10.47 -28.78
C ARG A 268 -14.76 10.05 -28.23
N ALA A 269 -15.19 8.83 -28.56
CA ALA A 269 -16.45 8.30 -28.04
C ALA A 269 -16.42 8.20 -26.49
N THR A 270 -15.29 7.83 -25.90
CA THR A 270 -15.13 7.83 -24.44
C THR A 270 -15.24 9.25 -23.84
N ILE A 271 -14.64 10.27 -24.48
CA ILE A 271 -14.82 11.66 -23.99
C ILE A 271 -16.29 12.05 -24.00
N GLU A 272 -17.00 11.78 -25.09
CA GLU A 272 -18.44 12.07 -25.21
C GLU A 272 -19.27 11.30 -24.15
N ALA A 273 -18.94 10.02 -23.93
CA ALA A 273 -19.59 9.20 -22.91
C ALA A 273 -19.35 9.75 -21.48
N VAL A 274 -18.13 10.16 -21.13
CA VAL A 274 -17.83 10.78 -19.83
C VAL A 274 -18.62 12.08 -19.65
N GLU A 275 -18.66 12.94 -20.66
CA GLU A 275 -19.42 14.20 -20.61
C GLU A 275 -20.91 13.94 -20.46
N GLY A 276 -21.48 12.99 -21.22
CA GLY A 276 -22.86 12.57 -21.09
C GLY A 276 -23.22 12.03 -19.71
N LEU A 277 -22.39 11.14 -19.15
CA LEU A 277 -22.60 10.59 -17.80
C LEU A 277 -22.56 11.67 -16.72
N LEU A 278 -21.68 12.68 -16.86
CA LEU A 278 -21.58 13.78 -15.90
C LEU A 278 -22.79 14.73 -15.98
N GLU A 279 -23.43 14.85 -17.15
CA GLU A 279 -24.66 15.63 -17.35
C GLU A 279 -25.93 14.88 -16.89
N ASP A 280 -25.96 13.54 -17.03
CA ASP A 280 -27.09 12.64 -16.78
C ASP A 280 -27.19 12.06 -15.35
N ASP A 281 -26.80 12.84 -14.32
CA ASP A 281 -26.99 12.47 -12.90
C ASP A 281 -25.99 11.43 -12.38
N TRP A 282 -24.69 11.57 -12.72
CA TRP A 282 -23.65 10.77 -12.06
C TRP A 282 -23.63 11.04 -10.54
N PRO A 283 -23.71 10.01 -9.68
CA PRO A 283 -23.93 10.19 -8.23
C PRO A 283 -22.91 11.10 -7.52
N THR A 284 -21.70 11.20 -8.08
CA THR A 284 -20.56 11.96 -7.52
C THR A 284 -20.02 12.99 -8.52
N ALA A 285 -20.90 13.52 -9.40
CA ALA A 285 -20.52 14.41 -10.50
C ALA A 285 -19.74 15.66 -10.07
N ASP A 286 -20.00 16.19 -8.87
CA ASP A 286 -19.26 17.32 -8.31
C ASP A 286 -17.75 17.00 -8.11
N VAL A 287 -17.43 15.80 -7.67
CA VAL A 287 -16.07 15.36 -7.40
C VAL A 287 -15.43 14.77 -8.65
N ALA A 288 -16.11 13.80 -9.27
CA ALA A 288 -15.62 13.11 -10.46
C ALA A 288 -15.45 14.08 -11.63
N GLY A 289 -16.41 15.00 -11.81
CA GLY A 289 -16.34 16.06 -12.83
C GLY A 289 -15.18 17.04 -12.60
N ALA A 290 -14.88 17.39 -11.35
CA ALA A 290 -13.73 18.22 -11.05
C ALA A 290 -12.40 17.49 -11.36
N ALA A 291 -12.30 16.20 -10.98
CA ALA A 291 -11.13 15.37 -11.28
C ALA A 291 -10.95 15.20 -12.81
N TRP A 292 -11.99 14.83 -13.52
CA TRP A 292 -11.95 14.68 -14.98
C TRP A 292 -11.58 15.99 -15.69
N ARG A 293 -12.21 17.12 -15.31
CA ARG A 293 -11.91 18.43 -15.90
C ARG A 293 -10.45 18.82 -15.74
N ASP A 294 -9.89 18.64 -14.54
CA ASP A 294 -8.59 19.19 -14.17
C ASP A 294 -7.45 18.18 -14.31
N TYR A 295 -7.70 16.89 -14.18
CA TYR A 295 -6.68 15.81 -14.21
C TYR A 295 -6.99 14.69 -15.19
N GLY A 296 -8.12 14.73 -15.91
CA GLY A 296 -8.41 13.79 -16.98
C GLY A 296 -7.45 13.97 -18.14
N THR A 297 -6.95 12.86 -18.68
CA THR A 297 -5.99 12.82 -19.79
C THR A 297 -6.44 11.79 -20.82
N VAL A 298 -6.41 12.15 -22.10
CA VAL A 298 -6.73 11.24 -23.21
C VAL A 298 -5.61 11.29 -24.23
N ILE A 299 -4.97 10.15 -24.46
CA ILE A 299 -3.82 9.99 -25.33
C ILE A 299 -4.18 8.97 -26.41
N VAL A 300 -3.90 9.30 -27.66
CA VAL A 300 -3.97 8.37 -28.79
C VAL A 300 -2.56 7.95 -29.17
N ALA A 301 -2.26 6.67 -29.05
CA ALA A 301 -1.03 6.02 -29.47
C ALA A 301 -1.15 5.52 -30.90
N SER A 302 -0.03 5.41 -31.62
CA SER A 302 0.00 4.91 -32.99
C SER A 302 -0.27 3.41 -33.12
N ASP A 303 0.05 2.65 -32.07
CA ASP A 303 -0.02 1.20 -31.99
C ASP A 303 0.12 0.71 -30.55
N HIS A 304 -0.01 -0.60 -30.34
CA HIS A 304 0.13 -1.23 -29.02
C HIS A 304 1.55 -1.10 -28.43
N ASP A 305 2.60 -1.05 -29.25
CA ASP A 305 3.98 -0.87 -28.76
C ASP A 305 4.18 0.54 -28.16
N GLU A 306 3.67 1.59 -28.82
CA GLU A 306 3.69 2.95 -28.26
C GLU A 306 2.80 3.06 -27.01
N ALA A 307 1.62 2.41 -27.00
CA ALA A 307 0.76 2.36 -25.85
C ALA A 307 1.42 1.67 -24.65
N LEU A 308 2.07 0.53 -24.85
CA LEU A 308 2.84 -0.18 -23.84
C LEU A 308 3.98 0.68 -23.26
N ALA A 309 4.74 1.35 -24.13
CA ALA A 309 5.84 2.20 -23.71
C ALA A 309 5.36 3.35 -22.82
N LEU A 310 4.27 4.03 -23.23
CA LEU A 310 3.64 5.11 -22.48
C LEU A 310 3.06 4.62 -21.15
N ALA A 311 2.37 3.47 -21.12
CA ALA A 311 1.82 2.88 -19.90
C ALA A 311 2.93 2.57 -18.89
N ASN A 312 4.03 1.95 -19.35
CA ASN A 312 5.20 1.70 -18.49
C ASN A 312 5.89 3.00 -18.04
N GLU A 313 5.85 4.07 -18.80
CA GLU A 313 6.36 5.39 -18.40
C GLU A 313 5.46 6.05 -17.36
N LEU A 314 4.15 5.99 -17.54
CA LEU A 314 3.15 6.51 -16.60
C LEU A 314 3.22 5.76 -15.27
N ALA A 315 3.44 4.44 -15.31
CA ALA A 315 3.60 3.59 -14.13
C ALA A 315 2.47 3.80 -13.11
N SER A 316 1.23 3.72 -13.58
CA SER A 316 0.03 4.06 -12.82
C SER A 316 -0.30 3.06 -11.72
N GLU A 317 -1.04 3.50 -10.72
CA GLU A 317 -1.54 2.70 -9.60
C GLU A 317 -2.43 1.55 -10.09
N HIS A 318 -3.48 1.89 -10.84
CA HIS A 318 -4.39 0.93 -11.46
C HIS A 318 -4.22 1.00 -12.96
N VAL A 319 -4.07 -0.15 -13.60
CA VAL A 319 -4.02 -0.26 -15.07
C VAL A 319 -5.08 -1.25 -15.52
N GLU A 320 -6.08 -0.78 -16.25
CA GLU A 320 -7.08 -1.60 -16.92
C GLU A 320 -6.67 -1.79 -18.38
N VAL A 321 -6.76 -3.01 -18.88
CA VAL A 321 -6.48 -3.36 -20.27
C VAL A 321 -7.78 -3.84 -20.91
N GLN A 322 -8.42 -2.96 -21.65
CA GLN A 322 -9.67 -3.20 -22.37
C GLN A 322 -9.40 -3.19 -23.88
N VAL A 323 -8.83 -4.28 -24.34
CA VAL A 323 -8.41 -4.47 -25.76
C VAL A 323 -8.98 -5.79 -26.28
N GLU A 324 -8.88 -6.01 -27.59
CA GLU A 324 -9.24 -7.31 -28.17
C GLU A 324 -8.52 -8.48 -27.46
N GLU A 325 -9.19 -9.61 -27.32
CA GLU A 325 -8.74 -10.78 -26.54
C GLU A 325 -7.34 -11.24 -26.91
N GLU A 326 -6.98 -11.14 -28.19
CA GLU A 326 -5.66 -11.56 -28.69
C GLU A 326 -4.48 -10.73 -28.16
N HIS A 327 -4.73 -9.51 -27.63
CA HIS A 327 -3.72 -8.62 -27.05
C HIS A 327 -3.64 -8.69 -25.52
N ILE A 328 -4.60 -9.29 -24.83
CA ILE A 328 -4.66 -9.32 -23.36
C ILE A 328 -3.41 -9.96 -22.74
N ASP A 329 -3.07 -11.19 -23.18
CA ASP A 329 -1.91 -11.90 -22.66
C ASP A 329 -0.58 -11.19 -23.04
N TRP A 330 -0.55 -10.54 -24.19
CA TRP A 330 0.62 -9.75 -24.58
C TRP A 330 0.86 -8.58 -23.63
N TYR A 331 -0.19 -7.85 -23.21
CA TYR A 331 -0.05 -6.80 -22.19
C TYR A 331 0.34 -7.37 -20.83
N LEU A 332 -0.21 -8.52 -20.40
CA LEU A 332 0.19 -9.17 -19.16
C LEU A 332 1.69 -9.49 -19.15
N ASP A 333 2.24 -9.95 -20.26
CA ASP A 333 3.64 -10.36 -20.36
C ASP A 333 4.61 -9.18 -20.47
N ASN A 334 4.16 -8.01 -20.97
CA ASN A 334 5.03 -6.89 -21.31
C ASN A 334 4.87 -5.64 -20.43
N LEU A 335 3.74 -5.46 -19.72
CA LEU A 335 3.59 -4.43 -18.72
C LEU A 335 4.42 -4.78 -17.46
N VAL A 336 5.28 -3.87 -17.05
CA VAL A 336 6.20 -4.10 -15.91
C VAL A 336 6.09 -3.03 -14.81
N ASN A 337 5.37 -1.94 -15.06
CA ASN A 337 5.25 -0.83 -14.13
C ASN A 337 3.77 -0.50 -13.85
N TYR A 338 3.17 -1.21 -12.91
CA TYR A 338 1.79 -0.98 -12.43
C TYR A 338 1.65 -1.37 -10.96
N GLY A 339 0.66 -0.81 -10.27
CA GLY A 339 0.31 -1.26 -8.92
C GLY A 339 -0.57 -2.50 -8.97
N SER A 340 -1.68 -2.45 -9.72
CA SER A 340 -2.55 -3.59 -10.01
C SER A 340 -3.00 -3.55 -11.47
N LEU A 341 -3.11 -4.72 -12.10
CA LEU A 341 -3.47 -4.90 -13.50
C LEU A 341 -4.82 -5.63 -13.59
N PHE A 342 -5.73 -5.07 -14.40
CA PHE A 342 -7.07 -5.57 -14.65
C PHE A 342 -7.18 -5.91 -16.12
N LEU A 343 -7.48 -7.16 -16.45
CA LEU A 343 -7.38 -7.69 -17.80
C LEU A 343 -8.77 -8.02 -18.37
N GLY A 344 -9.09 -7.39 -19.48
CA GLY A 344 -10.34 -7.57 -20.21
C GLY A 344 -11.52 -6.78 -19.63
N GLU A 345 -12.55 -6.63 -20.40
CA GLU A 345 -13.77 -5.86 -20.11
C GLU A 345 -14.46 -6.22 -18.78
N GLN A 346 -14.37 -7.50 -18.37
CA GLN A 346 -15.02 -7.98 -17.15
C GLN A 346 -14.25 -7.67 -15.87
N ALA A 347 -13.02 -7.13 -15.96
CA ALA A 347 -12.15 -6.84 -14.82
C ALA A 347 -12.01 -5.32 -14.64
N THR A 348 -12.63 -4.78 -13.59
CA THR A 348 -12.52 -3.35 -13.22
C THR A 348 -11.87 -3.16 -11.86
N VAL A 349 -11.34 -1.97 -11.61
CA VAL A 349 -10.75 -1.55 -10.31
C VAL A 349 -11.69 -1.87 -9.15
N SER A 350 -13.00 -1.70 -9.33
CA SER A 350 -14.00 -1.93 -8.27
C SER A 350 -13.95 -3.34 -7.67
N TYR A 351 -13.64 -4.37 -8.44
CA TYR A 351 -13.45 -5.73 -7.91
C TYR A 351 -12.22 -5.82 -7.01
N GLY A 352 -11.07 -5.29 -7.46
CA GLY A 352 -9.84 -5.24 -6.68
C GLY A 352 -10.01 -4.45 -5.40
N ASP A 353 -10.66 -3.31 -5.49
CA ASP A 353 -10.88 -2.39 -4.37
C ASP A 353 -11.79 -2.95 -3.28
N LYS A 354 -12.77 -3.77 -3.64
CA LYS A 354 -13.83 -4.16 -2.69
C LYS A 354 -13.74 -5.61 -2.21
N GLY A 355 -12.73 -6.39 -2.64
CA GLY A 355 -12.44 -7.67 -2.00
C GLY A 355 -12.54 -8.91 -2.89
N ILE A 356 -12.11 -8.82 -4.17
CA ILE A 356 -11.92 -10.00 -5.01
C ILE A 356 -10.75 -10.88 -4.52
N GLY A 357 -9.74 -10.25 -3.85
CA GLY A 357 -8.55 -10.94 -3.33
C GLY A 357 -7.27 -10.12 -3.40
N THR A 358 -7.04 -9.39 -4.47
CA THR A 358 -5.87 -8.52 -4.64
C THR A 358 -5.89 -7.33 -3.67
N ASN A 359 -4.73 -6.79 -3.35
CA ASN A 359 -4.61 -5.69 -2.38
C ASN A 359 -4.71 -4.34 -3.10
N HIS A 360 -5.53 -3.44 -2.57
CA HIS A 360 -5.73 -2.11 -3.12
C HIS A 360 -4.84 -1.00 -2.51
N VAL A 361 -3.97 -1.32 -1.57
CA VAL A 361 -2.99 -0.35 -1.06
C VAL A 361 -1.80 -0.35 -2.01
N LEU A 362 -1.87 0.49 -3.00
CA LEU A 362 -1.04 0.46 -4.20
C LEU A 362 -0.17 1.73 -4.33
N PRO A 363 0.92 1.68 -5.10
CA PRO A 363 1.81 2.81 -5.30
C PRO A 363 1.21 3.81 -6.30
N THR A 364 1.24 5.10 -5.95
CA THR A 364 0.82 6.20 -6.80
C THR A 364 2.01 7.05 -7.26
N GLY A 365 1.80 7.98 -8.17
CA GLY A 365 2.80 8.95 -8.57
C GLY A 365 4.07 8.31 -9.14
N ARG A 366 3.90 7.32 -9.99
CA ARG A 366 4.98 6.56 -10.65
C ARG A 366 5.82 5.68 -9.72
N ALA A 367 5.39 5.45 -8.48
CA ALA A 367 6.12 4.57 -7.57
C ALA A 367 6.00 3.08 -7.96
N ALA A 368 5.08 2.74 -8.86
CA ALA A 368 4.98 1.40 -9.43
C ALA A 368 6.25 0.93 -10.17
N ARG A 369 7.18 1.84 -10.49
CA ARG A 369 8.51 1.51 -11.03
C ARG A 369 9.43 0.76 -10.07
N TYR A 370 9.12 0.72 -8.77
CA TYR A 370 9.96 0.06 -7.76
C TYR A 370 9.18 -0.73 -6.71
N THR A 371 7.86 -0.69 -6.71
CA THR A 371 7.02 -1.46 -5.77
C THR A 371 5.66 -1.78 -6.39
N GLY A 372 5.17 -3.00 -6.17
CA GLY A 372 3.82 -3.42 -6.59
C GLY A 372 2.75 -3.21 -5.53
N GLY A 373 3.03 -2.48 -4.43
CA GLY A 373 2.06 -2.23 -3.38
C GLY A 373 2.19 -3.12 -2.15
N LEU A 374 1.15 -3.09 -1.33
CA LEU A 374 1.06 -3.87 -0.11
C LEU A 374 0.66 -5.33 -0.44
N TRP A 375 1.36 -6.27 0.14
CA TRP A 375 1.08 -7.69 0.05
C TRP A 375 1.63 -8.41 1.29
N VAL A 376 1.32 -9.69 1.45
CA VAL A 376 1.71 -10.45 2.66
C VAL A 376 3.21 -10.39 2.96
N GLY A 377 4.06 -10.36 1.94
CA GLY A 377 5.52 -10.30 2.11
C GLY A 377 6.03 -8.97 2.69
N ARG A 378 5.27 -7.87 2.61
CA ARG A 378 5.65 -6.60 3.24
C ARG A 378 5.63 -6.66 4.76
N PHE A 379 4.88 -7.57 5.35
CA PHE A 379 4.81 -7.81 6.78
C PHE A 379 5.87 -8.79 7.29
N LEU A 380 6.77 -9.24 6.41
CA LEU A 380 7.80 -10.24 6.71
C LEU A 380 9.20 -9.65 6.54
N LYS A 381 10.04 -9.85 7.55
CA LYS A 381 11.48 -9.58 7.48
C LYS A 381 12.17 -10.82 6.92
N THR A 382 12.92 -10.69 5.84
CA THR A 382 13.79 -11.75 5.33
C THR A 382 15.14 -11.67 6.06
N LEU A 383 15.33 -12.51 7.06
CA LEU A 383 16.50 -12.49 7.94
C LEU A 383 17.47 -13.60 7.55
N THR A 384 18.71 -13.21 7.18
CA THR A 384 19.76 -14.14 6.81
C THR A 384 20.49 -14.70 8.05
N HIS A 385 20.98 -15.95 7.93
CA HIS A 385 21.86 -16.56 8.90
C HIS A 385 22.97 -17.33 8.20
N GLN A 386 24.09 -17.50 8.93
CA GLN A 386 25.24 -18.27 8.46
C GLN A 386 25.80 -19.13 9.59
N ARG A 387 26.22 -20.34 9.24
CA ARG A 387 26.85 -21.28 10.15
C ARG A 387 28.05 -21.93 9.46
N LEU A 388 29.23 -21.91 10.12
CA LEU A 388 30.45 -22.49 9.60
C LEU A 388 30.95 -23.58 10.53
N THR A 389 31.41 -24.69 9.94
CA THR A 389 32.27 -25.67 10.63
C THR A 389 33.73 -25.21 10.61
N PRO A 390 34.63 -25.77 11.46
CA PRO A 390 36.06 -25.49 11.37
C PRO A 390 36.62 -25.75 9.95
N GLU A 391 36.19 -26.83 9.29
CA GLU A 391 36.57 -27.14 7.90
C GLU A 391 36.07 -26.05 6.92
N GLY A 392 34.82 -25.65 7.03
CA GLY A 392 34.27 -24.57 6.20
C GLY A 392 35.01 -23.25 6.41
N ALA A 393 35.30 -22.90 7.66
CA ALA A 393 36.09 -21.70 7.99
C ALA A 393 37.51 -21.75 7.37
N ALA A 394 38.15 -22.89 7.41
CA ALA A 394 39.47 -23.07 6.79
C ALA A 394 39.47 -22.93 5.27
N ARG A 395 38.33 -23.28 4.61
CA ARG A 395 38.18 -23.16 3.16
C ARG A 395 37.97 -21.71 2.70
N VAL A 396 37.15 -20.92 3.41
CA VAL A 396 36.78 -19.55 2.99
C VAL A 396 37.61 -18.46 3.69
N GLY A 397 38.15 -18.75 4.89
CA GLY A 397 38.82 -17.79 5.74
C GLY A 397 40.02 -17.09 5.10
N PRO A 398 40.94 -17.77 4.38
CA PRO A 398 42.08 -17.10 3.75
C PRO A 398 41.64 -15.98 2.76
N SER A 399 40.63 -16.23 1.96
CA SER A 399 40.11 -15.22 1.03
C SER A 399 39.44 -14.04 1.76
N VAL A 400 38.72 -14.31 2.86
CA VAL A 400 38.08 -13.25 3.67
C VAL A 400 39.15 -12.38 4.35
N VAL A 401 40.23 -12.98 4.85
CA VAL A 401 41.38 -12.24 5.43
C VAL A 401 42.01 -11.35 4.38
N ALA A 402 42.31 -11.89 3.19
CA ALA A 402 42.95 -11.12 2.11
C ALA A 402 42.13 -9.94 1.65
N VAL A 403 40.79 -10.12 1.53
CA VAL A 403 39.89 -9.01 1.16
C VAL A 403 39.84 -7.94 2.27
N ALA A 404 39.72 -8.35 3.54
CA ALA A 404 39.68 -7.40 4.66
C ALA A 404 41.02 -6.61 4.81
N GLU A 405 42.18 -7.25 4.54
CA GLU A 405 43.47 -6.57 4.50
C GLU A 405 43.58 -5.58 3.36
N ALA A 406 43.08 -5.93 2.14
CA ALA A 406 43.06 -5.05 1.01
C ALA A 406 42.18 -3.81 1.22
N GLU A 407 41.11 -3.95 2.03
CA GLU A 407 40.25 -2.87 2.47
C GLU A 407 40.80 -2.09 3.68
N ALA A 408 41.96 -2.43 4.17
CA ALA A 408 42.57 -1.92 5.41
C ALA A 408 41.69 -2.16 6.67
N MET A 409 40.77 -3.11 6.63
CA MET A 409 39.92 -3.53 7.76
C MET A 409 40.59 -4.57 8.62
N LEU A 410 41.74 -4.21 9.24
CA LEU A 410 42.62 -5.13 9.95
C LEU A 410 41.95 -5.85 11.15
N GLY A 411 40.95 -5.22 11.77
CA GLY A 411 40.13 -5.86 12.81
C GLY A 411 39.30 -7.03 12.27
N HIS A 412 38.74 -6.90 11.07
CA HIS A 412 38.03 -7.97 10.38
C HIS A 412 38.95 -9.12 9.98
N ALA A 413 40.11 -8.79 9.39
CA ALA A 413 41.14 -9.77 9.07
C ALA A 413 41.56 -10.57 10.32
N ARG A 414 41.87 -9.90 11.43
CA ARG A 414 42.21 -10.51 12.68
C ARG A 414 41.10 -11.38 13.26
N SER A 415 39.84 -10.95 13.16
CA SER A 415 38.70 -11.73 13.62
C SER A 415 38.62 -13.12 12.97
N VAL A 416 38.97 -13.25 11.71
CA VAL A 416 39.01 -14.53 10.99
C VAL A 416 40.28 -15.30 11.30
N SER A 417 41.47 -14.67 11.22
CA SER A 417 42.78 -15.30 11.45
C SER A 417 42.86 -15.96 12.82
N GLU A 418 42.37 -15.32 13.88
CA GLU A 418 42.33 -15.88 15.23
C GLU A 418 41.48 -17.16 15.33
N ARG A 419 40.38 -17.23 14.60
CA ARG A 419 39.51 -18.42 14.53
C ARG A 419 40.21 -19.56 13.82
N LEU A 420 40.90 -19.31 12.71
CA LEU A 420 41.67 -20.30 11.98
C LEU A 420 42.81 -20.88 12.86
N ALA A 421 43.59 -20.02 13.51
CA ALA A 421 44.67 -20.44 14.40
C ALA A 421 44.18 -21.33 15.56
N ARG A 422 43.03 -21.00 16.15
CA ARG A 422 42.43 -21.80 17.24
C ARG A 422 41.90 -23.15 16.74
N ASN A 423 41.33 -23.20 15.54
CA ASN A 423 40.89 -24.45 14.94
C ASN A 423 42.07 -25.38 14.67
N ASP A 424 43.17 -24.85 14.13
CA ASP A 424 44.42 -25.61 13.91
C ASP A 424 45.01 -26.15 15.22
N ALA A 425 45.01 -25.32 16.28
CA ALA A 425 45.50 -25.74 17.59
C ALA A 425 44.65 -26.85 18.23
N LYS A 426 43.32 -26.85 17.99
CA LYS A 426 42.41 -27.92 18.46
C LYS A 426 42.59 -29.21 17.66
N ALA A 427 42.85 -29.13 16.35
CA ALA A 427 43.02 -30.27 15.47
C ALA A 427 44.34 -31.03 15.74
N ARG A 428 45.32 -30.37 16.38
CA ARG A 428 46.62 -30.95 16.76
C ARG A 428 46.65 -31.61 18.16
N ARG A 429 45.57 -31.44 18.93
CA ARG A 429 45.37 -32.11 20.24
C ARG A 429 44.51 -33.35 20.09
#